data_99f0818f5503f9bfaf10e979ca745783
#
_entry.id   99f0818f5503f9bfaf10e979ca745783
#
_cell.length_a   1.000
_cell.length_b   1.000
_cell.length_c   1.000
_cell.angle_alpha   90.00
_cell.angle_beta   90.00
_cell.angle_gamma   90.00
#
_symmetry.space_group_name_H-M   'P 1'
#
loop_
_entity.id
_entity.type
_entity.pdbx_description
1 polymer ?
#
loop_
_entity_poly.entity_id
_entity_poly.type
_entity_poly.pdbx_seq_one_letter_code
_entity_poly.pdbx_strand_id
1 'polypeptide(L)'
;MTDRLLMQDPRNQYPKPPFPRQPQTAPGEASKMDPVPDHGETSYKGSGKLKGRKALVTGGDSGIGRAAAIAFAREGADVAIAYLPAEKSDAAQVIELIKAEGRTAVALPGD
;
A
#
# COMPACT_ATOMS: atom_id res chain seq x y z
N MET A 1 2.63 15.83 1.77
CA MET A 1 3.24 14.56 1.34
C MET A 1 4.55 14.82 0.63
N THR A 2 5.57 14.11 0.99
CA THR A 2 6.89 14.27 0.40
C THR A 2 6.97 13.55 -0.95
N ASP A 3 7.35 14.29 -1.99
CA ASP A 3 7.64 13.70 -3.30
C ASP A 3 9.08 13.15 -3.27
N ARG A 4 9.22 11.83 -3.36
CA ARG A 4 10.54 11.17 -3.28
C ARG A 4 11.43 11.43 -4.50
N LEU A 5 10.88 12.01 -5.57
CA LEU A 5 11.66 12.42 -6.73
C LEU A 5 12.22 13.82 -6.58
N LEU A 6 11.80 14.55 -5.54
CA LEU A 6 12.30 15.87 -5.24
C LEU A 6 13.71 15.79 -4.64
N MET A 7 14.63 16.61 -5.13
CA MET A 7 15.97 16.72 -4.56
C MET A 7 15.88 17.31 -3.16
N GLN A 8 16.21 16.55 -2.14
CA GLN A 8 16.12 16.94 -0.73
C GLN A 8 17.04 16.07 0.12
N ASP A 9 17.27 16.50 1.35
CA ASP A 9 18.06 15.72 2.31
C ASP A 9 17.28 14.47 2.72
N PRO A 10 17.75 13.26 2.41
CA PRO A 10 17.00 12.03 2.70
C PRO A 10 16.80 11.80 4.20
N ARG A 11 17.63 12.40 5.07
CA ARG A 11 17.48 12.27 6.52
C ARG A 11 16.24 12.97 7.04
N ASN A 12 15.67 13.92 6.30
CA ASN A 12 14.52 14.72 6.69
C ASN A 12 13.28 14.42 5.84
N GLN A 13 13.36 13.42 4.97
CA GLN A 13 12.32 13.12 3.98
C GLN A 13 11.10 12.44 4.62
N TYR A 14 11.31 11.67 5.66
CA TYR A 14 10.27 10.86 6.29
C TYR A 14 10.15 11.19 7.77
N PRO A 15 9.03 10.79 8.41
CA PRO A 15 8.89 10.97 9.86
C PRO A 15 10.05 10.34 10.63
N LYS A 16 10.43 10.96 11.75
CA LYS A 16 11.57 10.56 12.58
C LYS A 16 11.14 10.32 14.03
N PRO A 17 11.85 9.42 14.75
CA PRO A 17 11.60 9.27 16.19
C PRO A 17 11.83 10.59 16.95
N PRO A 18 11.22 10.78 18.13
CA PRO A 18 10.38 9.77 18.81
C PRO A 18 8.98 9.69 18.22
N PHE A 19 8.41 8.47 18.28
CA PHE A 19 7.03 8.25 17.85
C PHE A 19 6.13 8.05 19.07
N PRO A 20 4.82 8.39 18.98
CA PRO A 20 3.89 8.14 20.06
C PRO A 20 3.76 6.63 20.35
N ARG A 21 3.58 6.29 21.63
CA ARG A 21 3.27 4.91 22.01
C ARG A 21 1.85 4.58 21.58
N GLN A 22 1.70 3.52 20.79
CA GLN A 22 0.42 3.21 20.15
C GLN A 22 0.26 1.69 19.95
N PRO A 23 0.19 0.90 21.04
CA PRO A 23 0.05 -0.54 20.90
C PRO A 23 -1.29 -0.91 20.26
N GLN A 24 -1.29 -1.95 19.45
CA GLN A 24 -2.49 -2.50 18.85
C GLN A 24 -2.56 -4.00 19.11
N THR A 25 -3.79 -4.51 19.24
CA THR A 25 -4.03 -5.94 19.26
C THR A 25 -3.80 -6.51 17.87
N ALA A 26 -3.16 -7.66 17.77
CA ALA A 26 -2.92 -8.30 16.48
C ALA A 26 -4.23 -8.82 15.85
N PRO A 27 -4.38 -8.76 14.50
CA PRO A 27 -3.46 -8.10 13.58
C PRO A 27 -3.57 -6.58 13.71
N GLY A 28 -2.44 -5.87 13.60
CA GLY A 28 -2.45 -4.41 13.62
C GLY A 28 -3.01 -3.82 12.34
N GLU A 29 -3.52 -2.60 12.43
CA GLU A 29 -4.06 -1.86 11.28
C GLU A 29 -3.19 -0.64 10.98
N ALA A 30 -2.70 -0.54 9.74
CA ALA A 30 -1.86 0.58 9.32
C ALA A 30 -2.60 1.92 9.41
N SER A 31 -3.92 1.92 9.12
CA SER A 31 -4.75 3.13 9.18
C SER A 31 -4.84 3.74 10.58
N LYS A 32 -4.55 2.96 11.62
CA LYS A 32 -4.56 3.42 13.02
C LYS A 32 -3.20 3.86 13.51
N MET A 33 -2.18 3.79 12.68
CA MET A 33 -0.83 4.23 13.07
C MET A 33 -0.71 5.75 13.01
N ASP A 34 0.14 6.30 13.88
CA ASP A 34 0.49 7.72 13.90
C ASP A 34 2.01 7.87 13.99
N PRO A 35 2.66 8.42 12.97
CA PRO A 35 2.09 8.85 11.69
C PRO A 35 1.62 7.67 10.84
N VAL A 36 0.65 7.92 9.97
CA VAL A 36 0.18 6.90 9.03
C VAL A 36 1.30 6.62 8.03
N PRO A 37 1.70 5.35 7.83
CA PRO A 37 2.80 5.05 6.91
C PRO A 37 2.43 5.35 5.45
N ASP A 38 3.43 5.81 4.70
CA ASP A 38 3.30 5.95 3.24
C ASP A 38 3.70 4.62 2.58
N HIS A 39 2.73 4.00 1.92
CA HIS A 39 2.95 2.77 1.15
C HIS A 39 3.11 3.09 -0.35
N GLY A 40 3.35 4.34 -0.70
CA GLY A 40 3.44 4.79 -2.07
C GLY A 40 2.15 5.35 -2.63
N GLU A 41 1.11 5.52 -1.81
CA GLU A 41 -0.22 5.98 -2.25
C GLU A 41 -0.14 7.26 -3.08
N THR A 42 0.70 8.18 -2.67
CA THR A 42 0.87 9.46 -3.36
C THR A 42 2.29 9.70 -3.86
N SER A 43 3.25 8.87 -3.48
CA SER A 43 4.67 9.08 -3.75
C SER A 43 5.23 8.17 -4.85
N TYR A 44 4.61 7.03 -5.12
CA TYR A 44 5.12 6.09 -6.12
C TYR A 44 4.58 6.41 -7.50
N LYS A 45 5.48 6.53 -8.47
CA LYS A 45 5.16 6.69 -9.89
C LYS A 45 5.63 5.47 -10.66
N GLY A 46 4.71 4.85 -11.41
CA GLY A 46 5.03 3.73 -12.27
C GLY A 46 5.60 4.16 -13.62
N SER A 47 6.25 3.23 -14.28
CA SER A 47 6.83 3.42 -15.62
C SER A 47 6.45 2.31 -16.59
N GLY A 48 5.42 1.52 -16.28
CA GLY A 48 4.92 0.47 -17.18
C GLY A 48 5.70 -0.83 -17.14
N LYS A 49 6.47 -1.08 -16.09
CA LYS A 49 7.32 -2.26 -15.98
C LYS A 49 6.54 -3.58 -15.98
N LEU A 50 5.27 -3.55 -15.55
CA LEU A 50 4.43 -4.74 -15.43
C LEU A 50 3.20 -4.69 -16.33
N LYS A 51 3.25 -3.90 -17.37
CA LYS A 51 2.13 -3.76 -18.29
C LYS A 51 1.71 -5.14 -18.83
N GLY A 52 0.41 -5.44 -18.73
CA GLY A 52 -0.14 -6.72 -19.18
C GLY A 52 0.08 -7.89 -18.23
N ARG A 53 0.73 -7.66 -17.08
CA ARG A 53 0.96 -8.71 -16.09
C ARG A 53 -0.20 -8.80 -15.10
N LYS A 54 -0.27 -9.92 -14.41
CA LYS A 54 -1.23 -10.19 -13.33
C LYS A 54 -0.45 -10.59 -12.09
N ALA A 55 -0.79 -9.99 -10.95
CA ALA A 55 -0.10 -10.22 -9.69
C ALA A 55 -1.07 -10.66 -8.61
N LEU A 56 -0.61 -11.54 -7.73
CA LEU A 56 -1.32 -11.92 -6.51
C LEU A 56 -0.44 -11.54 -5.32
N VAL A 57 -0.98 -10.77 -4.39
CA VAL A 57 -0.26 -10.35 -3.19
C VAL A 57 -1.00 -10.87 -1.96
N THR A 58 -0.39 -11.75 -1.20
CA THR A 58 -0.91 -12.18 0.09
C THR A 58 -0.60 -11.11 1.13
N GLY A 59 -1.56 -10.79 2.00
CA GLY A 59 -1.41 -9.69 2.93
C GLY A 59 -1.36 -8.34 2.24
N GLY A 60 -2.04 -8.18 1.10
CA GLY A 60 -1.99 -6.98 0.28
C GLY A 60 -2.70 -5.76 0.85
N ASP A 61 -3.35 -5.88 1.99
CA ASP A 61 -4.12 -4.81 2.63
C ASP A 61 -3.27 -3.84 3.45
N SER A 62 -2.12 -4.27 3.96
CA SER A 62 -1.28 -3.45 4.83
C SER A 62 0.20 -3.78 4.70
N GLY A 63 1.05 -2.91 5.25
CA GLY A 63 2.49 -3.11 5.31
C GLY A 63 3.15 -3.30 3.95
N ILE A 64 4.09 -4.23 3.88
CA ILE A 64 4.86 -4.52 2.67
C ILE A 64 3.95 -4.97 1.52
N GLY A 65 2.94 -5.80 1.82
CA GLY A 65 2.00 -6.27 0.81
C GLY A 65 1.19 -5.14 0.19
N ARG A 66 0.73 -4.19 1.00
CA ARG A 66 0.03 -3.00 0.52
C ARG A 66 0.91 -2.17 -0.41
N ALA A 67 2.15 -1.93 -0.01
CA ALA A 67 3.11 -1.19 -0.83
C ALA A 67 3.38 -1.91 -2.17
N ALA A 68 3.53 -3.23 -2.14
CA ALA A 68 3.73 -4.02 -3.34
C ALA A 68 2.51 -3.96 -4.27
N ALA A 69 1.30 -4.10 -3.73
CA ALA A 69 0.07 -4.06 -4.52
C ALA A 69 -0.09 -2.72 -5.24
N ILE A 70 0.15 -1.62 -4.53
CA ILE A 70 0.08 -0.28 -5.11
C ILE A 70 1.14 -0.11 -6.21
N ALA A 71 2.37 -0.50 -5.93
CA ALA A 71 3.45 -0.39 -6.91
C ALA A 71 3.17 -1.22 -8.17
N PHE A 72 2.69 -2.46 -8.01
CA PHE A 72 2.37 -3.32 -9.14
C PHE A 72 1.27 -2.72 -10.02
N ALA A 73 0.21 -2.18 -9.39
CA ALA A 73 -0.86 -1.53 -10.15
C ALA A 73 -0.35 -0.32 -10.93
N ARG A 74 0.50 0.49 -10.32
CA ARG A 74 1.10 1.65 -10.98
C ARG A 74 2.10 1.28 -12.06
N GLU A 75 2.69 0.10 -11.97
CA GLU A 75 3.53 -0.43 -13.05
C GLU A 75 2.72 -1.10 -14.16
N GLY A 76 1.41 -1.14 -14.05
CA GLY A 76 0.52 -1.60 -15.12
C GLY A 76 -0.05 -3.01 -14.94
N ALA A 77 0.16 -3.66 -13.80
CA ALA A 77 -0.40 -4.98 -13.53
C ALA A 77 -1.84 -4.92 -13.05
N ASP A 78 -2.63 -5.94 -13.39
CA ASP A 78 -3.86 -6.24 -12.65
C ASP A 78 -3.48 -6.96 -11.37
N VAL A 79 -4.14 -6.65 -10.25
CA VAL A 79 -3.70 -7.12 -8.93
C VAL A 79 -4.85 -7.76 -8.15
N ALA A 80 -4.62 -8.98 -7.66
CA ALA A 80 -5.45 -9.61 -6.66
C ALA A 80 -4.76 -9.50 -5.30
N ILE A 81 -5.52 -9.19 -4.26
CA ILE A 81 -5.00 -9.17 -2.90
C ILE A 81 -5.75 -10.16 -2.02
N ALA A 82 -4.99 -10.98 -1.28
CA ALA A 82 -5.53 -11.88 -0.27
C ALA A 82 -5.32 -11.24 1.11
N TYR A 83 -6.34 -11.32 1.97
CA TYR A 83 -6.32 -10.67 3.27
C TYR A 83 -7.28 -11.36 4.24
N LEU A 84 -7.06 -11.14 5.55
CA LEU A 84 -7.98 -11.63 6.57
C LEU A 84 -9.27 -10.81 6.57
N PRO A 85 -10.44 -11.44 6.76
CA PRO A 85 -11.72 -10.72 6.78
C PRO A 85 -11.76 -9.55 7.76
N ALA A 86 -11.04 -9.63 8.87
CA ALA A 86 -10.95 -8.54 9.86
C ALA A 86 -10.27 -7.28 9.29
N GLU A 87 -9.53 -7.40 8.21
CA GLU A 87 -8.78 -6.31 7.58
C GLU A 87 -9.51 -5.73 6.36
N LYS A 88 -10.80 -5.97 6.25
CA LYS A 88 -11.61 -5.59 5.09
C LYS A 88 -11.54 -4.10 4.76
N SER A 89 -11.52 -3.23 5.78
CA SER A 89 -11.49 -1.78 5.54
C SER A 89 -10.19 -1.32 4.89
N ASP A 90 -9.05 -1.86 5.34
CA ASP A 90 -7.76 -1.57 4.73
C ASP A 90 -7.69 -2.15 3.30
N ALA A 91 -8.19 -3.36 3.12
CA ALA A 91 -8.24 -4.00 1.80
C ALA A 91 -9.09 -3.20 0.81
N ALA A 92 -10.23 -2.66 1.24
CA ALA A 92 -11.08 -1.85 0.38
C ALA A 92 -10.36 -0.61 -0.15
N GLN A 93 -9.51 0.01 0.66
CA GLN A 93 -8.70 1.15 0.23
C GLN A 93 -7.73 0.75 -0.88
N VAL A 94 -7.06 -0.38 -0.73
CA VAL A 94 -6.11 -0.87 -1.74
C VAL A 94 -6.82 -1.21 -3.04
N ILE A 95 -7.98 -1.85 -2.97
CA ILE A 95 -8.80 -2.15 -4.14
C ILE A 95 -9.15 -0.87 -4.90
N GLU A 96 -9.56 0.18 -4.20
CA GLU A 96 -9.89 1.46 -4.85
C GLU A 96 -8.64 2.10 -5.49
N LEU A 97 -7.48 2.01 -4.84
CA LEU A 97 -6.25 2.53 -5.40
C LEU A 97 -5.83 1.79 -6.68
N ILE A 98 -6.01 0.46 -6.74
CA ILE A 98 -5.74 -0.32 -7.93
C ILE A 98 -6.68 0.09 -9.07
N LYS A 99 -7.97 0.22 -8.77
CA LYS A 99 -8.97 0.64 -9.75
C LYS A 99 -8.71 2.04 -10.29
N ALA A 100 -8.24 2.94 -9.42
CA ALA A 100 -7.93 4.31 -9.82
C ALA A 100 -6.80 4.37 -10.86
N GLU A 101 -5.94 3.34 -10.92
CA GLU A 101 -4.90 3.23 -11.94
C GLU A 101 -5.43 2.63 -13.26
N GLY A 102 -6.73 2.35 -13.35
CA GLY A 102 -7.31 1.71 -14.53
C GLY A 102 -7.02 0.21 -14.60
N ARG A 103 -6.63 -0.40 -13.49
CA ARG A 103 -6.31 -1.83 -13.44
C ARG A 103 -7.45 -2.63 -12.81
N THR A 104 -7.52 -3.91 -13.14
CA THR A 104 -8.47 -4.82 -12.52
C THR A 104 -7.98 -5.18 -11.12
N ALA A 105 -8.87 -5.07 -10.14
CA ALA A 105 -8.60 -5.45 -8.76
C ALA A 105 -9.49 -6.60 -8.35
N VAL A 106 -8.92 -7.61 -7.68
CA VAL A 106 -9.67 -8.76 -7.17
C VAL A 106 -9.42 -8.88 -5.67
N ALA A 107 -10.50 -8.92 -4.90
CA ALA A 107 -10.45 -9.11 -3.45
C ALA A 107 -10.62 -10.59 -3.12
N LEU A 108 -9.69 -11.15 -2.33
CA LEU A 108 -9.69 -12.54 -1.92
C LEU A 108 -9.66 -12.63 -0.39
N PRO A 109 -10.80 -12.35 0.30
CA PRO A 109 -10.86 -12.50 1.75
C PRO A 109 -10.79 -13.99 2.12
N GLY A 110 -10.04 -14.28 3.19
CA GLY A 110 -9.91 -15.66 3.67
C GLY A 110 -8.66 -15.83 4.52
N ASP A 111 -8.52 -17.01 5.07
CA ASP A 111 -7.40 -17.36 5.94
C ASP A 111 -6.41 -18.26 5.17
#